data_6c9400f567f3d83cd4d161a968bc07a3
#
_entry.id   6c9400f567f3d83cd4d161a968bc07a3
#
_cell.length_a   1.000
_cell.length_b   1.000
_cell.length_c   1.000
_cell.angle_alpha   90.00
_cell.angle_beta   90.00
_cell.angle_gamma   90.00
#
_symmetry.space_group_name_H-M   'P 1'
#
loop_
_entity.id
_entity.type
_entity.pdbx_description
1 polymer ?
#
loop_
_entity_poly.entity_id
_entity_poly.type
_entity_poly.pdbx_seq_one_letter_code
_entity_poly.pdbx_strand_id
1 'polypeptide(L)'
;MYGEIIKEHEYRKLIFATVINRFGDSVDAIAFTWLVYQITHSAAWSAIVFALNTLPNVVVQPFAGAIVEKMNKKHVIVATHLLRAVIIILFVLLYRAGLVNALVMAIFTLVITTVESFNLPATSAFTMQVVKKEHMTCGMSLNSMLSSAASLAGTGAAGMIIATAGVSTAMMIDVVTFAVAAALIGAMKARSVAITEAAQNEASKTTSATGETENKIEQSKIEFFLDGFRYVASSRVICNYGLLAVALNFMLIPINALQAPIASEIFRMGGEILSIAGAFAAIGGIAGSAFVPVLSQKLSPLKMIMFGTSLLAAGMLGMACGGVFAGNNIACYVDVAASFFIMMVAASIIGGTINIQFMKNADPKYIARAAAVMGACGTACMPVGSLLLSAVVTKVSTGAILVFCVIFAIAILAILVFVKPQMEIEEGYLRIKNEKVSASLG
;
A
#
# COMPACT_ATOMS: atom_id res chain seq x y z
N MET A 1 3.42 2.39 -29.29
CA MET A 1 3.49 1.49 -28.13
C MET A 1 2.22 1.57 -27.25
N TYR A 2 1.91 2.67 -26.55
CA TYR A 2 0.64 2.80 -25.79
C TYR A 2 -0.62 2.73 -26.69
N GLY A 3 -0.57 3.28 -27.90
CA GLY A 3 -1.71 3.28 -28.84
C GLY A 3 -2.14 1.89 -29.35
N GLU A 4 -1.25 0.91 -29.35
CA GLU A 4 -1.59 -0.46 -29.77
C GLU A 4 -2.31 -1.24 -28.67
N ILE A 5 -1.90 -1.07 -27.43
CA ILE A 5 -2.55 -1.71 -26.27
C ILE A 5 -3.96 -1.16 -26.07
N ILE A 6 -4.15 0.15 -26.25
CA ILE A 6 -5.47 0.80 -26.11
C ILE A 6 -6.44 0.33 -27.21
N LYS A 7 -5.95 -0.20 -28.34
CA LYS A 7 -6.80 -0.80 -29.37
C LYS A 7 -7.37 -2.17 -28.98
N GLU A 8 -6.74 -2.87 -28.02
CA GLU A 8 -7.26 -4.15 -27.52
C GLU A 8 -8.54 -3.93 -26.68
N HIS A 9 -9.68 -4.41 -27.21
CA HIS A 9 -11.02 -4.15 -26.65
C HIS A 9 -11.16 -4.66 -25.20
N GLU A 10 -10.63 -5.83 -24.90
CA GLU A 10 -10.70 -6.44 -23.56
C GLU A 10 -9.80 -5.69 -22.57
N TYR A 11 -8.62 -5.24 -23.00
CA TYR A 11 -7.75 -4.45 -22.14
C TYR A 11 -8.34 -3.07 -21.79
N ARG A 12 -9.06 -2.43 -22.72
CA ARG A 12 -9.80 -1.19 -22.42
C ARG A 12 -10.83 -1.38 -21.33
N LYS A 13 -11.62 -2.46 -21.39
CA LYS A 13 -12.61 -2.78 -20.35
C LYS A 13 -11.94 -2.95 -19.00
N LEU A 14 -10.80 -3.67 -18.96
CA LEU A 14 -10.03 -3.88 -17.74
C LEU A 14 -9.54 -2.57 -17.14
N ILE A 15 -8.93 -1.70 -17.96
CA ILE A 15 -8.47 -0.38 -17.52
C ILE A 15 -9.64 0.47 -16.99
N PHE A 16 -10.74 0.55 -17.75
CA PHE A 16 -11.91 1.32 -17.31
C PHE A 16 -12.47 0.80 -15.99
N ALA A 17 -12.59 -0.52 -15.83
CA ALA A 17 -13.01 -1.12 -14.58
C ALA A 17 -12.08 -0.76 -13.43
N THR A 18 -10.76 -0.85 -13.64
CA THR A 18 -9.76 -0.53 -12.62
C THR A 18 -9.76 0.95 -12.25
N VAL A 19 -9.86 1.85 -13.23
CA VAL A 19 -9.87 3.31 -13.03
C VAL A 19 -11.11 3.75 -12.26
N ILE A 20 -12.29 3.26 -12.66
CA ILE A 20 -13.55 3.58 -11.99
C ILE A 20 -13.54 3.05 -10.56
N ASN A 21 -13.09 1.80 -10.36
CA ASN A 21 -12.99 1.22 -9.04
C ASN A 21 -12.02 2.01 -8.14
N ARG A 22 -10.85 2.40 -8.65
CA ARG A 22 -9.88 3.20 -7.88
C ARG A 22 -10.41 4.56 -7.47
N PHE A 23 -11.19 5.18 -8.32
CA PHE A 23 -11.87 6.44 -7.97
C PHE A 23 -12.83 6.22 -6.79
N GLY A 24 -13.72 5.22 -6.87
CA GLY A 24 -14.67 4.88 -5.82
C GLY A 24 -14.00 4.51 -4.50
N ASP A 25 -13.05 3.58 -4.53
CA ASP A 25 -12.24 3.17 -3.36
C ASP A 25 -11.61 4.38 -2.65
N SER A 26 -11.12 5.38 -3.42
CA SER A 26 -10.46 6.56 -2.85
C SER A 26 -11.45 7.53 -2.22
N VAL A 27 -12.66 7.65 -2.78
CA VAL A 27 -13.75 8.44 -2.19
C VAL A 27 -14.21 7.80 -0.88
N ASP A 28 -14.45 6.47 -0.90
CA ASP A 28 -14.92 5.71 0.26
C ASP A 28 -13.90 5.72 1.39
N ALA A 29 -12.61 5.57 1.09
CA ALA A 29 -11.54 5.58 2.08
C ALA A 29 -11.53 6.86 2.92
N ILE A 30 -11.69 8.03 2.29
CA ILE A 30 -11.78 9.31 2.99
C ILE A 30 -13.08 9.42 3.78
N ALA A 31 -14.21 9.04 3.17
CA ALA A 31 -15.51 9.08 3.81
C ALA A 31 -15.57 8.18 5.04
N PHE A 32 -15.06 6.97 4.95
CA PHE A 32 -15.05 6.02 6.04
C PHE A 32 -14.10 6.43 7.17
N THR A 33 -12.89 6.89 6.83
CA THR A 33 -11.92 7.40 7.82
C THR A 33 -12.50 8.54 8.64
N TRP A 34 -13.18 9.48 7.97
CA TRP A 34 -13.87 10.58 8.64
C TRP A 34 -15.04 10.12 9.49
N LEU A 35 -15.85 9.19 8.97
CA LEU A 35 -17.03 8.65 9.66
C LEU A 35 -16.67 7.92 10.95
N VAL A 36 -15.57 7.15 10.95
CA VAL A 36 -15.08 6.47 12.17
C VAL A 36 -14.89 7.47 13.29
N TYR A 37 -14.23 8.57 13.02
CA TYR A 37 -13.99 9.59 14.04
C TYR A 37 -15.25 10.36 14.41
N GLN A 38 -16.14 10.67 13.47
CA GLN A 38 -17.42 11.33 13.74
C GLN A 38 -18.33 10.53 14.68
N ILE A 39 -18.37 9.21 14.52
CA ILE A 39 -19.24 8.35 15.36
C ILE A 39 -18.60 8.05 16.70
N THR A 40 -17.30 7.82 16.71
CA THR A 40 -16.62 7.34 17.93
C THR A 40 -16.06 8.46 18.79
N HIS A 41 -15.82 9.63 18.23
CA HIS A 41 -15.09 10.74 18.84
C HIS A 41 -13.80 10.29 19.56
N SER A 42 -13.14 9.26 19.01
CA SER A 42 -12.00 8.58 19.63
C SER A 42 -10.89 8.30 18.62
N ALA A 43 -9.74 8.89 18.86
CA ALA A 43 -8.53 8.61 18.11
C ALA A 43 -8.07 7.13 18.26
N ALA A 44 -8.37 6.50 19.42
CA ALA A 44 -8.09 5.09 19.64
C ALA A 44 -8.89 4.20 18.68
N TRP A 45 -10.17 4.48 18.47
CA TRP A 45 -10.98 3.74 17.51
C TRP A 45 -10.53 3.96 16.07
N SER A 46 -10.09 5.15 15.69
CA SER A 46 -9.48 5.40 14.38
C SER A 46 -8.26 4.51 14.17
N ALA A 47 -7.40 4.38 15.17
CA ALA A 47 -6.22 3.51 15.11
C ALA A 47 -6.59 2.01 15.08
N ILE A 48 -7.61 1.57 15.84
CA ILE A 48 -8.10 0.18 15.81
C ILE A 48 -8.66 -0.16 14.44
N VAL A 49 -9.50 0.69 13.87
CA VAL A 49 -10.11 0.47 12.56
C VAL A 49 -9.04 0.46 11.47
N PHE A 50 -8.03 1.31 11.55
CA PHE A 50 -6.88 1.27 10.63
C PHE A 50 -6.09 -0.04 10.77
N ALA A 51 -5.89 -0.55 11.99
CA ALA A 51 -5.26 -1.86 12.21
C ALA A 51 -6.08 -2.99 11.57
N LEU A 52 -7.39 -2.99 11.75
CA LEU A 52 -8.31 -3.98 11.18
C LEU A 52 -8.40 -3.89 9.65
N ASN A 53 -8.21 -2.70 9.08
CA ASN A 53 -8.13 -2.50 7.64
C ASN A 53 -6.86 -3.10 7.03
N THR A 54 -5.75 -3.09 7.75
CA THR A 54 -4.47 -3.61 7.25
C THR A 54 -4.23 -5.08 7.59
N LEU A 55 -4.87 -5.60 8.64
CA LEU A 55 -4.67 -6.96 9.15
C LEU A 55 -4.98 -8.07 8.12
N PRO A 56 -6.10 -8.05 7.38
CA PRO A 56 -6.40 -9.08 6.40
C PRO A 56 -5.37 -9.12 5.24
N ASN A 57 -4.80 -8.01 4.86
CA ASN A 57 -3.75 -7.96 3.83
C ASN A 57 -2.48 -8.70 4.27
N VAL A 58 -2.20 -8.74 5.57
CA VAL A 58 -1.05 -9.48 6.11
C VAL A 58 -1.36 -10.96 6.32
N VAL A 59 -2.55 -11.26 6.87
CA VAL A 59 -2.91 -12.61 7.30
C VAL A 59 -3.62 -13.39 6.19
N VAL A 60 -4.61 -12.79 5.54
CA VAL A 60 -5.50 -13.49 4.59
C VAL A 60 -4.94 -13.50 3.16
N GLN A 61 -4.33 -12.41 2.71
CA GLN A 61 -3.89 -12.27 1.33
C GLN A 61 -2.91 -13.36 0.84
N PRO A 62 -1.92 -13.83 1.63
CA PRO A 62 -1.05 -14.93 1.20
C PRO A 62 -1.83 -16.23 0.91
N PHE A 63 -2.86 -16.53 1.73
CA PHE A 63 -3.73 -17.70 1.52
C PHE A 63 -4.71 -17.47 0.38
N ALA A 64 -5.24 -16.25 0.26
CA ALA A 64 -6.13 -15.86 -0.83
C ALA A 64 -5.46 -16.07 -2.20
N GLY A 65 -4.17 -15.77 -2.34
CA GLY A 65 -3.41 -16.03 -3.56
C GLY A 65 -3.45 -17.50 -3.97
N ALA A 66 -3.17 -18.42 -3.04
CA ALA A 66 -3.18 -19.85 -3.30
C ALA A 66 -4.58 -20.41 -3.66
N ILE A 67 -5.64 -19.86 -3.04
CA ILE A 67 -7.02 -20.21 -3.34
C ILE A 67 -7.42 -19.72 -4.73
N VAL A 68 -7.09 -18.47 -5.05
CA VAL A 68 -7.40 -17.81 -6.32
C VAL A 68 -6.72 -18.51 -7.50
N GLU A 69 -5.52 -19.08 -7.31
CA GLU A 69 -4.85 -19.86 -8.37
C GLU A 69 -5.72 -21.00 -8.90
N LYS A 70 -6.48 -21.67 -8.02
CA LYS A 70 -7.34 -22.80 -8.35
C LYS A 70 -8.73 -22.37 -8.86
N MET A 71 -9.08 -21.08 -8.76
CA MET A 71 -10.40 -20.54 -9.14
C MET A 71 -10.35 -19.79 -10.47
N ASN A 72 -11.52 -19.58 -11.08
CA ASN A 72 -11.66 -18.70 -12.23
C ASN A 72 -11.49 -17.23 -11.78
N LYS A 73 -10.36 -16.63 -12.15
CA LYS A 73 -9.95 -15.27 -11.74
C LYS A 73 -11.02 -14.22 -12.03
N LYS A 74 -11.65 -14.30 -13.20
CA LYS A 74 -12.77 -13.41 -13.59
C LYS A 74 -13.94 -13.51 -12.61
N HIS A 75 -14.38 -14.72 -12.27
CA HIS A 75 -15.49 -14.92 -11.34
C HIS A 75 -15.15 -14.44 -9.93
N VAL A 76 -13.91 -14.63 -9.49
CA VAL A 76 -13.45 -14.12 -8.18
C VAL A 76 -13.51 -12.59 -8.14
N ILE A 77 -13.02 -11.90 -9.18
CA ILE A 77 -13.04 -10.43 -9.22
C ILE A 77 -14.49 -9.92 -9.23
N VAL A 78 -15.35 -10.49 -10.06
CA VAL A 78 -16.77 -10.09 -10.12
C VAL A 78 -17.46 -10.34 -8.78
N ALA A 79 -17.25 -11.51 -8.18
CA ALA A 79 -17.84 -11.87 -6.89
C ALA A 79 -17.35 -10.94 -5.75
N THR A 80 -16.06 -10.60 -5.71
CA THR A 80 -15.53 -9.69 -4.70
C THR A 80 -16.10 -8.29 -4.85
N HIS A 81 -16.22 -7.74 -6.07
CA HIS A 81 -16.84 -6.43 -6.28
C HIS A 81 -18.31 -6.42 -5.89
N LEU A 82 -19.10 -7.43 -6.30
CA LEU A 82 -20.51 -7.50 -5.93
C LEU A 82 -20.69 -7.67 -4.42
N LEU A 83 -19.88 -8.51 -3.78
CA LEU A 83 -19.95 -8.72 -2.34
C LEU A 83 -19.60 -7.44 -1.57
N ARG A 84 -18.55 -6.71 -1.97
CA ARG A 84 -18.21 -5.40 -1.39
C ARG A 84 -19.34 -4.41 -1.57
N ALA A 85 -19.96 -4.33 -2.74
CA ALA A 85 -21.12 -3.46 -2.98
C ALA A 85 -22.28 -3.79 -2.02
N VAL A 86 -22.62 -5.08 -1.83
CA VAL A 86 -23.68 -5.51 -0.90
C VAL A 86 -23.32 -5.16 0.55
N ILE A 87 -22.06 -5.37 0.97
CA ILE A 87 -21.60 -5.04 2.32
C ILE A 87 -21.73 -3.53 2.57
N ILE A 88 -21.33 -2.68 1.62
CA ILE A 88 -21.44 -1.21 1.76
C ILE A 88 -22.91 -0.78 1.80
N ILE A 89 -23.78 -1.34 0.95
CA ILE A 89 -25.21 -1.05 1.00
C ILE A 89 -25.78 -1.37 2.39
N LEU A 90 -25.46 -2.56 2.92
CA LEU A 90 -25.89 -2.95 4.27
C LEU A 90 -25.38 -1.98 5.33
N PHE A 91 -24.12 -1.57 5.23
CA PHE A 91 -23.56 -0.58 6.15
C PHE A 91 -24.28 0.77 6.06
N VAL A 92 -24.53 1.28 4.87
CA VAL A 92 -25.25 2.56 4.66
C VAL A 92 -26.69 2.47 5.21
N LEU A 93 -27.36 1.33 5.07
CA LEU A 93 -28.70 1.13 5.66
C LEU A 93 -28.63 1.15 7.20
N LEU A 94 -27.68 0.46 7.81
CA LEU A 94 -27.45 0.50 9.25
C LEU A 94 -27.11 1.90 9.75
N TYR A 95 -26.28 2.64 8.98
CA TYR A 95 -25.92 4.02 9.30
C TYR A 95 -27.13 4.93 9.28
N ARG A 96 -27.98 4.83 8.25
CA ARG A 96 -29.24 5.62 8.17
C ARG A 96 -30.25 5.25 9.25
N ALA A 97 -30.23 4.00 9.70
CA ALA A 97 -31.05 3.55 10.83
C ALA A 97 -30.52 3.99 12.19
N GLY A 98 -29.34 4.63 12.26
CA GLY A 98 -28.72 5.04 13.53
C GLY A 98 -28.14 3.89 14.34
N LEU A 99 -27.94 2.71 13.74
CA LEU A 99 -27.48 1.49 14.42
C LEU A 99 -25.97 1.29 14.38
N VAL A 100 -25.23 2.21 13.72
CA VAL A 100 -23.78 2.10 13.59
C VAL A 100 -23.10 2.62 14.85
N ASN A 101 -22.24 1.78 15.42
CA ASN A 101 -21.35 2.10 16.53
C ASN A 101 -19.91 1.65 16.20
N ALA A 102 -18.99 1.89 17.13
CA ALA A 102 -17.57 1.55 16.96
C ALA A 102 -17.35 0.05 16.63
N LEU A 103 -18.09 -0.85 17.27
CA LEU A 103 -17.97 -2.29 17.06
C LEU A 103 -18.48 -2.69 15.66
N VAL A 104 -19.61 -2.13 15.22
CA VAL A 104 -20.15 -2.36 13.88
C VAL A 104 -19.15 -1.89 12.82
N MET A 105 -18.52 -0.74 13.01
CA MET A 105 -17.47 -0.24 12.11
C MET A 105 -16.24 -1.16 12.06
N ALA A 106 -15.81 -1.66 13.21
CA ALA A 106 -14.69 -2.60 13.29
C ALA A 106 -14.98 -3.91 12.54
N ILE A 107 -16.17 -4.49 12.76
CA ILE A 107 -16.62 -5.72 12.08
C ILE A 107 -16.75 -5.46 10.57
N PHE A 108 -17.39 -4.36 10.18
CA PHE A 108 -17.52 -3.98 8.77
C PHE A 108 -16.15 -3.88 8.09
N THR A 109 -15.20 -3.17 8.71
CA THR A 109 -13.84 -3.04 8.17
C THR A 109 -13.18 -4.39 7.99
N LEU A 110 -13.24 -5.25 9.00
CA LEU A 110 -12.62 -6.58 8.93
C LEU A 110 -13.24 -7.44 7.82
N VAL A 111 -14.56 -7.40 7.66
CA VAL A 111 -15.27 -8.17 6.63
C VAL A 111 -14.94 -7.67 5.23
N ILE A 112 -15.03 -6.35 4.99
CA ILE A 112 -14.81 -5.78 3.65
C ILE A 112 -13.36 -5.95 3.20
N THR A 113 -12.39 -5.76 4.08
CA THR A 113 -10.95 -5.91 3.76
C THR A 113 -10.55 -7.38 3.63
N THR A 114 -11.22 -8.30 4.32
CA THR A 114 -11.06 -9.73 4.09
C THR A 114 -11.49 -10.10 2.66
N VAL A 115 -12.63 -9.61 2.21
CA VAL A 115 -13.09 -9.81 0.82
C VAL A 115 -12.11 -9.17 -0.17
N GLU A 116 -11.63 -7.97 0.11
CA GLU A 116 -10.65 -7.25 -0.72
C GLU A 116 -9.34 -8.02 -0.88
N SER A 117 -8.89 -8.74 0.15
CA SER A 117 -7.65 -9.52 0.13
C SER A 117 -7.62 -10.58 -1.00
N PHE A 118 -8.78 -11.01 -1.51
CA PHE A 118 -8.88 -11.90 -2.67
C PHE A 118 -8.79 -11.16 -4.01
N ASN A 119 -9.12 -9.87 -4.03
CA ASN A 119 -9.20 -9.09 -5.27
C ASN A 119 -7.82 -8.86 -5.89
N LEU A 120 -6.82 -8.46 -5.09
CA LEU A 120 -5.48 -8.12 -5.59
C LEU A 120 -4.79 -9.28 -6.32
N PRO A 121 -4.69 -10.50 -5.75
CA PRO A 121 -4.10 -11.64 -6.45
C PRO A 121 -4.93 -12.06 -7.68
N ALA A 122 -6.27 -11.97 -7.60
CA ALA A 122 -7.15 -12.29 -8.72
C ALA A 122 -6.95 -11.32 -9.88
N THR A 123 -6.92 -10.00 -9.62
CA THR A 123 -6.73 -8.96 -10.63
C THR A 123 -5.35 -9.03 -11.27
N SER A 124 -4.30 -9.28 -10.48
CA SER A 124 -2.94 -9.45 -10.99
C SER A 124 -2.85 -10.65 -11.94
N ALA A 125 -3.38 -11.81 -11.52
CA ALA A 125 -3.40 -13.02 -12.36
C ALA A 125 -4.29 -12.85 -13.61
N PHE A 126 -5.43 -12.18 -13.49
CA PHE A 126 -6.33 -11.91 -14.63
C PHE A 126 -5.70 -10.95 -15.64
N THR A 127 -5.01 -9.92 -15.18
CA THR A 127 -4.27 -8.98 -16.05
C THR A 127 -3.26 -9.72 -16.92
N MET A 128 -2.56 -10.70 -16.37
CA MET A 128 -1.61 -11.53 -17.14
C MET A 128 -2.29 -12.41 -18.18
N GLN A 129 -3.57 -12.74 -18.03
CA GLN A 129 -4.35 -13.48 -19.03
C GLN A 129 -4.91 -12.60 -20.14
N VAL A 130 -5.16 -11.31 -19.85
CA VAL A 130 -5.75 -10.36 -20.81
C VAL A 130 -4.68 -9.68 -21.65
N VAL A 131 -3.53 -9.33 -21.06
CA VAL A 131 -2.45 -8.58 -21.71
C VAL A 131 -1.47 -9.54 -22.39
N LYS A 132 -1.12 -9.28 -23.66
CA LYS A 132 -0.06 -10.04 -24.34
C LYS A 132 1.29 -9.83 -23.66
N LYS A 133 2.13 -10.87 -23.62
CA LYS A 133 3.46 -10.82 -23.00
C LYS A 133 4.32 -9.66 -23.50
N GLU A 134 4.27 -9.38 -24.81
CA GLU A 134 5.01 -8.29 -25.49
C GLU A 134 4.63 -6.90 -24.98
N HIS A 135 3.38 -6.74 -24.52
CA HIS A 135 2.83 -5.47 -24.06
C HIS A 135 2.67 -5.38 -22.52
N MET A 136 3.09 -6.43 -21.78
CA MET A 136 2.87 -6.54 -20.33
C MET A 136 3.40 -5.34 -19.56
N THR A 137 4.68 -4.99 -19.77
CA THR A 137 5.33 -3.86 -19.06
C THR A 137 4.62 -2.54 -19.34
N CYS A 138 4.26 -2.30 -20.62
CA CYS A 138 3.59 -1.08 -21.04
C CYS A 138 2.15 -1.02 -20.49
N GLY A 139 1.44 -2.16 -20.51
CA GLY A 139 0.10 -2.29 -19.94
C GLY A 139 0.08 -2.06 -18.44
N MET A 140 0.97 -2.71 -17.69
CA MET A 140 1.07 -2.50 -16.25
C MET A 140 1.41 -1.05 -15.88
N SER A 141 2.33 -0.42 -16.64
CA SER A 141 2.69 0.99 -16.44
C SER A 141 1.50 1.93 -16.70
N LEU A 142 0.76 1.72 -17.79
CA LEU A 142 -0.42 2.52 -18.11
C LEU A 142 -1.52 2.34 -17.06
N ASN A 143 -1.78 1.10 -16.63
CA ASN A 143 -2.73 0.80 -15.58
C ASN A 143 -2.36 1.49 -14.25
N SER A 144 -1.09 1.44 -13.86
CA SER A 144 -0.59 2.10 -12.65
C SER A 144 -0.75 3.63 -12.73
N MET A 145 -0.41 4.23 -13.86
CA MET A 145 -0.52 5.67 -14.07
C MET A 145 -1.99 6.13 -14.00
N LEU A 146 -2.89 5.44 -14.70
CA LEU A 146 -4.31 5.79 -14.72
C LEU A 146 -4.98 5.52 -13.36
N SER A 147 -4.62 4.43 -12.68
CA SER A 147 -5.09 4.14 -11.32
C SER A 147 -4.66 5.22 -10.33
N SER A 148 -3.41 5.70 -10.43
CA SER A 148 -2.93 6.80 -9.58
C SER A 148 -3.65 8.10 -9.86
N ALA A 149 -3.91 8.42 -11.13
CA ALA A 149 -4.69 9.60 -11.52
C ALA A 149 -6.14 9.51 -11.01
N ALA A 150 -6.77 8.34 -11.13
CA ALA A 150 -8.13 8.10 -10.62
C ALA A 150 -8.19 8.21 -9.08
N SER A 151 -7.20 7.65 -8.39
CA SER A 151 -7.10 7.77 -6.93
C SER A 151 -6.93 9.22 -6.50
N LEU A 152 -6.09 10.00 -7.19
CA LEU A 152 -5.93 11.43 -6.93
C LEU A 152 -7.23 12.20 -7.14
N ALA A 153 -7.93 11.91 -8.23
CA ALA A 153 -9.22 12.55 -8.52
C ALA A 153 -10.28 12.17 -7.48
N GLY A 154 -10.36 10.90 -7.09
CA GLY A 154 -11.29 10.40 -6.07
C GLY A 154 -11.03 11.03 -4.69
N THR A 155 -9.78 11.01 -4.25
CA THR A 155 -9.38 11.64 -2.97
C THR A 155 -9.66 13.15 -2.97
N GLY A 156 -9.33 13.85 -4.06
CA GLY A 156 -9.61 15.29 -4.19
C GLY A 156 -11.10 15.62 -4.20
N ALA A 157 -11.93 14.78 -4.83
CA ALA A 157 -13.38 14.98 -4.89
C ALA A 157 -14.08 14.57 -3.57
N ALA A 158 -13.51 13.67 -2.79
CA ALA A 158 -14.15 13.09 -1.60
C ALA A 158 -14.63 14.13 -0.60
N GLY A 159 -13.79 15.10 -0.25
CA GLY A 159 -14.18 16.17 0.70
C GLY A 159 -15.33 17.01 0.22
N MET A 160 -15.36 17.36 -1.06
CA MET A 160 -16.48 18.11 -1.65
C MET A 160 -17.76 17.28 -1.64
N ILE A 161 -17.69 16.00 -2.00
CA ILE A 161 -18.84 15.08 -2.00
C ILE A 161 -19.37 14.92 -0.56
N ILE A 162 -18.50 14.72 0.42
CA ILE A 162 -18.88 14.59 1.83
C ILE A 162 -19.54 15.86 2.34
N ALA A 163 -18.98 17.04 2.04
CA ALA A 163 -19.48 18.33 2.50
C ALA A 163 -20.84 18.70 1.87
N THR A 164 -21.07 18.37 0.59
CA THR A 164 -22.29 18.77 -0.13
C THR A 164 -23.39 17.70 -0.09
N ALA A 165 -23.02 16.44 -0.19
CA ALA A 165 -23.96 15.32 -0.36
C ALA A 165 -23.94 14.31 0.81
N GLY A 166 -23.01 14.50 1.74
CA GLY A 166 -22.89 13.65 2.94
C GLY A 166 -22.12 12.33 2.71
N VAL A 167 -21.72 11.71 3.82
CA VAL A 167 -20.93 10.47 3.85
C VAL A 167 -21.65 9.30 3.16
N SER A 168 -22.97 9.16 3.38
CA SER A 168 -23.76 8.09 2.74
C SER A 168 -23.69 8.14 1.22
N THR A 169 -23.68 9.35 0.63
CA THR A 169 -23.59 9.52 -0.82
C THR A 169 -22.21 9.17 -1.31
N ALA A 170 -21.16 9.55 -0.59
CA ALA A 170 -19.79 9.17 -0.91
C ALA A 170 -19.62 7.64 -0.96
N MET A 171 -20.14 6.94 0.04
CA MET A 171 -20.12 5.46 0.07
C MET A 171 -20.97 4.83 -1.05
N MET A 172 -22.11 5.42 -1.39
CA MET A 172 -22.95 4.91 -2.49
C MET A 172 -22.32 5.11 -3.87
N ILE A 173 -21.44 6.10 -4.05
CA ILE A 173 -20.63 6.23 -5.26
C ILE A 173 -19.74 5.00 -5.43
N ASP A 174 -19.11 4.51 -4.36
CA ASP A 174 -18.29 3.32 -4.41
C ASP A 174 -19.10 2.06 -4.75
N VAL A 175 -20.32 1.91 -4.22
CA VAL A 175 -21.26 0.85 -4.63
C VAL A 175 -21.48 0.87 -6.15
N VAL A 176 -21.71 2.05 -6.73
CA VAL A 176 -21.92 2.19 -8.18
C VAL A 176 -20.64 1.83 -8.94
N THR A 177 -19.47 2.27 -8.46
CA THR A 177 -18.18 1.95 -9.10
C THR A 177 -17.90 0.45 -9.07
N PHE A 178 -18.20 -0.26 -7.96
CA PHE A 178 -18.11 -1.72 -7.89
C PHE A 178 -19.08 -2.42 -8.86
N ALA A 179 -20.31 -1.96 -8.94
CA ALA A 179 -21.29 -2.54 -9.85
C ALA A 179 -20.86 -2.38 -11.32
N VAL A 180 -20.38 -1.19 -11.69
CA VAL A 180 -19.85 -0.91 -13.03
C VAL A 180 -18.60 -1.74 -13.32
N ALA A 181 -17.65 -1.81 -12.39
CA ALA A 181 -16.45 -2.63 -12.53
C ALA A 181 -16.78 -4.12 -12.69
N ALA A 182 -17.69 -4.64 -11.87
CA ALA A 182 -18.19 -6.01 -11.97
C ALA A 182 -18.85 -6.29 -13.33
N ALA A 183 -19.69 -5.38 -13.83
CA ALA A 183 -20.33 -5.49 -15.13
C ALA A 183 -19.32 -5.48 -16.29
N LEU A 184 -18.34 -4.55 -16.26
CA LEU A 184 -17.31 -4.47 -17.27
C LEU A 184 -16.44 -5.72 -17.31
N ILE A 185 -15.97 -6.20 -16.17
CA ILE A 185 -15.17 -7.44 -16.07
C ILE A 185 -16.02 -8.65 -16.43
N GLY A 186 -17.29 -8.70 -15.97
CA GLY A 186 -18.24 -9.72 -16.32
C GLY A 186 -18.52 -9.83 -17.83
N ALA A 187 -18.52 -8.70 -18.53
CA ALA A 187 -18.69 -8.63 -19.98
C ALA A 187 -17.42 -8.94 -20.79
N MET A 188 -16.25 -9.11 -20.15
CA MET A 188 -15.01 -9.47 -20.83
C MET A 188 -15.06 -10.93 -21.30
N LYS A 189 -14.64 -11.15 -22.53
CA LYS A 189 -14.38 -12.50 -23.03
C LYS A 189 -12.96 -12.88 -22.60
N ALA A 190 -12.84 -13.80 -21.65
CA ALA A 190 -11.55 -14.39 -21.31
C ALA A 190 -11.01 -15.03 -22.60
N ARG A 191 -9.83 -14.57 -23.03
CA ARG A 191 -9.16 -15.19 -24.17
C ARG A 191 -8.78 -16.60 -23.74
N SER A 192 -9.66 -17.51 -24.19
CA SER A 192 -9.56 -18.96 -24.07
C SER A 192 -8.58 -19.52 -22.99
N VAL A 193 -9.19 -20.12 -21.98
CA VAL A 193 -8.64 -21.12 -21.06
C VAL A 193 -7.70 -22.14 -21.76
N ALA A 194 -7.80 -22.31 -23.08
CA ALA A 194 -7.02 -23.25 -23.87
C ALA A 194 -5.49 -23.02 -23.85
N ILE A 195 -5.01 -21.78 -23.69
CA ILE A 195 -3.56 -21.53 -23.59
C ILE A 195 -3.07 -21.80 -22.16
N THR A 196 -3.92 -21.56 -21.15
CA THR A 196 -3.61 -21.83 -19.74
C THR A 196 -3.74 -23.32 -19.44
N GLU A 197 -4.70 -24.04 -20.03
CA GLU A 197 -4.82 -25.50 -19.93
C GLU A 197 -3.67 -26.21 -20.64
N ALA A 198 -3.20 -25.71 -21.78
CA ALA A 198 -2.02 -26.25 -22.45
C ALA A 198 -0.73 -26.02 -21.63
N ALA A 199 -0.54 -24.83 -21.06
CA ALA A 199 0.61 -24.52 -20.19
C ALA A 199 0.52 -25.22 -18.83
N GLN A 200 -0.68 -25.39 -18.26
CA GLN A 200 -0.90 -26.18 -17.04
C GLN A 200 -0.79 -27.68 -17.29
N ASN A 201 -1.24 -28.17 -18.46
CA ASN A 201 -1.06 -29.56 -18.86
C ASN A 201 0.40 -29.90 -19.17
N GLU A 202 1.19 -28.97 -19.69
CA GLU A 202 2.64 -29.15 -19.82
C GLU A 202 3.35 -29.11 -18.44
N ALA A 203 2.96 -28.19 -17.55
CA ALA A 203 3.46 -28.15 -16.17
C ALA A 203 2.99 -29.36 -15.34
N SER A 204 1.73 -29.83 -15.52
CA SER A 204 1.19 -31.03 -14.86
C SER A 204 1.79 -32.33 -15.39
N LYS A 205 2.15 -32.39 -16.68
CA LYS A 205 2.82 -33.60 -17.23
C LYS A 205 4.23 -33.78 -16.70
N THR A 206 4.86 -32.70 -16.25
CA THR A 206 6.18 -32.75 -15.60
C THR A 206 6.08 -33.07 -14.08
N THR A 207 4.86 -33.04 -13.50
CA THR A 207 4.64 -33.18 -12.04
C THR A 207 3.74 -34.39 -11.68
N SER A 208 3.38 -35.23 -12.66
CA SER A 208 2.53 -36.42 -12.42
C SER A 208 3.35 -37.65 -11.99
N ALA A 209 4.08 -37.50 -10.90
CA ALA A 209 4.56 -38.65 -10.14
C ALA A 209 4.47 -38.32 -8.65
N THR A 210 3.65 -39.12 -7.97
CA THR A 210 3.51 -39.30 -6.53
C THR A 210 2.55 -38.41 -5.73
N GLY A 211 1.53 -39.09 -5.16
CA GLY A 211 0.48 -38.54 -4.27
C GLY A 211 0.94 -38.23 -2.83
N GLU A 212 2.15 -37.74 -2.64
CA GLU A 212 2.70 -37.27 -1.34
C GLU A 212 2.88 -35.77 -1.25
N THR A 213 2.17 -34.99 -2.11
CA THR A 213 2.61 -33.65 -2.52
C THR A 213 2.03 -32.51 -1.68
N GLU A 214 0.91 -32.67 -0.97
CA GLU A 214 0.30 -31.53 -0.24
C GLU A 214 1.10 -31.12 1.01
N ASN A 215 1.56 -32.05 1.81
CA ASN A 215 2.39 -31.75 2.98
C ASN A 215 3.82 -31.28 2.61
N LYS A 216 4.36 -31.74 1.48
CA LYS A 216 5.67 -31.26 0.97
C LYS A 216 5.59 -29.84 0.40
N ILE A 217 4.44 -29.43 -0.17
CA ILE A 217 4.25 -28.08 -0.73
C ILE A 217 4.13 -27.03 0.38
N GLU A 218 3.49 -27.32 1.50
CA GLU A 218 3.45 -26.41 2.65
C GLU A 218 4.80 -26.31 3.36
N GLN A 219 5.48 -27.41 3.58
CA GLN A 219 6.85 -27.42 4.13
C GLN A 219 7.81 -26.66 3.21
N SER A 220 7.71 -26.84 1.89
CA SER A 220 8.50 -26.09 0.91
C SER A 220 8.23 -24.57 0.93
N LYS A 221 7.00 -24.11 1.23
CA LYS A 221 6.68 -22.67 1.34
C LYS A 221 7.26 -22.05 2.61
N ILE A 222 7.19 -22.74 3.73
CA ILE A 222 7.77 -22.31 5.00
C ILE A 222 9.30 -22.29 4.90
N GLU A 223 9.91 -23.33 4.33
CA GLU A 223 11.35 -23.36 4.08
C GLU A 223 11.79 -22.24 3.13
N PHE A 224 11.04 -21.96 2.08
CA PHE A 224 11.28 -20.85 1.16
C PHE A 224 11.31 -19.49 1.89
N PHE A 225 10.37 -19.26 2.81
CA PHE A 225 10.30 -18.04 3.60
C PHE A 225 11.43 -17.98 4.64
N LEU A 226 11.71 -19.10 5.31
CA LEU A 226 12.81 -19.19 6.28
C LEU A 226 14.18 -18.98 5.64
N ASP A 227 14.40 -19.51 4.44
CA ASP A 227 15.62 -19.27 3.68
C ASP A 227 15.76 -17.80 3.29
N GLY A 228 14.66 -17.16 2.88
CA GLY A 228 14.63 -15.71 2.64
C GLY A 228 14.98 -14.92 3.89
N PHE A 229 14.40 -15.29 5.03
CA PHE A 229 14.68 -14.65 6.32
C PHE A 229 16.15 -14.84 6.74
N ARG A 230 16.67 -16.06 6.64
CA ARG A 230 18.10 -16.35 6.93
C ARG A 230 19.03 -15.53 6.02
N TYR A 231 18.69 -15.42 4.74
CA TYR A 231 19.48 -14.62 3.80
C TYR A 231 19.45 -13.14 4.16
N VAL A 232 18.28 -12.54 4.46
CA VAL A 232 18.16 -11.15 4.89
C VAL A 232 18.96 -10.91 6.17
N ALA A 233 18.84 -11.80 7.16
CA ALA A 233 19.57 -11.70 8.43
C ALA A 233 21.10 -11.87 8.27
N SER A 234 21.55 -12.64 7.29
CA SER A 234 22.98 -12.87 7.03
C SER A 234 23.68 -11.72 6.33
N SER A 235 22.92 -10.92 5.57
CA SER A 235 23.46 -9.76 4.85
C SER A 235 23.23 -8.47 5.63
N ARG A 236 24.29 -7.90 6.19
CA ARG A 236 24.23 -6.64 6.95
C ARG A 236 23.60 -5.50 6.15
N VAL A 237 23.94 -5.38 4.87
CA VAL A 237 23.42 -4.34 3.99
C VAL A 237 21.91 -4.49 3.79
N ILE A 238 21.44 -5.69 3.45
CA ILE A 238 20.01 -5.96 3.23
C ILE A 238 19.22 -5.82 4.53
N CYS A 239 19.78 -6.31 5.64
CA CYS A 239 19.20 -6.17 6.97
C CYS A 239 19.03 -4.68 7.36
N ASN A 240 20.04 -3.84 7.13
CA ASN A 240 19.97 -2.41 7.40
C ASN A 240 18.87 -1.72 6.59
N TYR A 241 18.71 -2.07 5.30
CA TYR A 241 17.60 -1.54 4.49
C TYR A 241 16.24 -2.04 4.97
N GLY A 242 16.15 -3.31 5.39
CA GLY A 242 14.93 -3.88 5.96
C GLY A 242 14.51 -3.19 7.26
N LEU A 243 15.44 -3.01 8.20
CA LEU A 243 15.19 -2.30 9.45
C LEU A 243 14.77 -0.85 9.22
N LEU A 244 15.42 -0.18 8.27
CA LEU A 244 15.06 1.19 7.91
C LEU A 244 13.66 1.26 7.30
N ALA A 245 13.30 0.34 6.42
CA ALA A 245 11.96 0.26 5.85
C ALA A 245 10.89 0.05 6.92
N VAL A 246 11.13 -0.85 7.88
CA VAL A 246 10.22 -1.08 9.02
C VAL A 246 10.12 0.17 9.89
N ALA A 247 11.24 0.82 10.24
CA ALA A 247 11.24 2.04 11.05
C ALA A 247 10.47 3.19 10.39
N LEU A 248 10.60 3.37 9.08
CA LEU A 248 9.87 4.38 8.32
C LEU A 248 8.38 4.08 8.24
N ASN A 249 8.00 2.83 7.95
CA ASN A 249 6.59 2.44 7.98
C ASN A 249 5.99 2.66 9.36
N PHE A 250 6.70 2.28 10.43
CA PHE A 250 6.26 2.51 11.81
C PHE A 250 6.04 4.00 12.10
N MET A 251 6.92 4.87 11.62
CA MET A 251 6.82 6.33 11.78
C MET A 251 5.61 6.92 11.06
N LEU A 252 5.19 6.33 9.95
CA LEU A 252 4.02 6.79 9.17
C LEU A 252 2.68 6.30 9.75
N ILE A 253 2.67 5.32 10.67
CA ILE A 253 1.45 4.77 11.24
C ILE A 253 0.58 5.86 11.89
N PRO A 254 1.08 6.74 12.78
CA PRO A 254 0.25 7.79 13.38
C PRO A 254 -0.37 8.73 12.36
N ILE A 255 0.38 9.10 11.32
CA ILE A 255 -0.11 9.97 10.24
C ILE A 255 -1.26 9.29 9.47
N ASN A 256 -1.15 7.99 9.19
CA ASN A 256 -2.19 7.27 8.47
C ASN A 256 -3.41 6.91 9.33
N ALA A 257 -3.17 6.48 10.58
CA ALA A 257 -4.23 6.01 11.47
C ALA A 257 -5.02 7.14 12.14
N LEU A 258 -4.41 8.31 12.32
CA LEU A 258 -4.99 9.44 13.05
C LEU A 258 -5.36 10.62 12.14
N GLN A 259 -5.57 10.40 10.83
CA GLN A 259 -5.89 11.50 9.89
C GLN A 259 -7.11 12.31 10.35
N ALA A 260 -8.21 11.64 10.71
CA ALA A 260 -9.42 12.32 11.15
C ALA A 260 -9.27 13.00 12.53
N PRO A 261 -8.67 12.37 13.57
CA PRO A 261 -8.26 13.05 14.80
C PRO A 261 -7.39 14.27 14.58
N ILE A 262 -6.37 14.18 13.73
CA ILE A 262 -5.48 15.31 13.39
C ILE A 262 -6.28 16.46 12.79
N ALA A 263 -7.17 16.17 11.84
CA ALA A 263 -8.04 17.18 11.21
C ALA A 263 -8.91 17.89 12.24
N SER A 264 -9.56 17.14 13.12
CA SER A 264 -10.53 17.67 14.08
C SER A 264 -9.87 18.28 15.31
N GLU A 265 -8.87 17.64 15.92
CA GLU A 265 -8.29 18.05 17.20
C GLU A 265 -7.21 19.13 17.05
N ILE A 266 -6.39 19.04 16.01
CA ILE A 266 -5.26 19.95 15.78
C ILE A 266 -5.70 21.12 14.91
N PHE A 267 -6.23 20.83 13.71
CA PHE A 267 -6.62 21.88 12.77
C PHE A 267 -8.02 22.44 13.01
N ARG A 268 -8.86 21.76 13.82
CA ARG A 268 -10.27 22.10 14.10
C ARG A 268 -11.10 22.27 12.82
N MET A 269 -10.85 21.39 11.85
CA MET A 269 -11.48 21.37 10.53
C MET A 269 -12.24 20.07 10.29
N GLY A 270 -13.06 20.05 9.25
CA GLY A 270 -13.85 18.90 8.83
C GLY A 270 -13.11 17.92 7.92
N GLY A 271 -13.86 17.00 7.30
CA GLY A 271 -13.32 15.97 6.41
C GLY A 271 -12.70 16.48 5.11
N GLU A 272 -12.98 17.74 4.72
CA GLU A 272 -12.42 18.40 3.54
C GLU A 272 -10.88 18.44 3.59
N ILE A 273 -10.29 18.59 4.78
CA ILE A 273 -8.84 18.65 4.95
C ILE A 273 -8.16 17.31 4.63
N LEU A 274 -8.87 16.17 4.84
CA LEU A 274 -8.39 14.86 4.47
C LEU A 274 -8.21 14.71 2.95
N SER A 275 -9.13 15.32 2.20
CA SER A 275 -9.06 15.31 0.73
C SER A 275 -7.87 16.13 0.23
N ILE A 276 -7.59 17.28 0.84
CA ILE A 276 -6.40 18.08 0.54
C ILE A 276 -5.15 17.30 0.88
N ALA A 277 -5.09 16.69 2.08
CA ALA A 277 -3.98 15.84 2.51
C ALA A 277 -3.70 14.72 1.51
N GLY A 278 -4.73 13.95 1.12
CA GLY A 278 -4.60 12.86 0.17
C GLY A 278 -4.21 13.29 -1.24
N ALA A 279 -4.77 14.41 -1.74
CA ALA A 279 -4.42 14.96 -3.05
C ALA A 279 -2.94 15.38 -3.11
N PHE A 280 -2.48 16.14 -2.12
CA PHE A 280 -1.08 16.58 -2.07
C PHE A 280 -0.11 15.45 -1.72
N ALA A 281 -0.55 14.44 -0.96
CA ALA A 281 0.20 13.19 -0.78
C ALA A 281 0.45 12.49 -2.11
N ALA A 282 -0.57 12.34 -2.96
CA ALA A 282 -0.43 11.70 -4.27
C ALA A 282 0.51 12.48 -5.20
N ILE A 283 0.35 13.82 -5.26
CA ILE A 283 1.22 14.71 -6.05
C ILE A 283 2.67 14.61 -5.54
N GLY A 284 2.86 14.64 -4.22
CA GLY A 284 4.17 14.50 -3.58
C GLY A 284 4.83 13.15 -3.88
N GLY A 285 4.05 12.07 -3.87
CA GLY A 285 4.51 10.73 -4.23
C GLY A 285 5.03 10.64 -5.66
N ILE A 286 4.31 11.22 -6.62
CA ILE A 286 4.72 11.29 -8.03
C ILE A 286 5.99 12.13 -8.18
N ALA A 287 6.00 13.33 -7.60
CA ALA A 287 7.15 14.23 -7.65
C ALA A 287 8.39 13.59 -7.02
N GLY A 288 8.25 12.98 -5.84
CA GLY A 288 9.35 12.30 -5.15
C GLY A 288 9.92 11.16 -5.96
N SER A 289 9.08 10.34 -6.58
CA SER A 289 9.51 9.25 -7.45
C SER A 289 10.29 9.74 -8.67
N ALA A 290 9.92 10.90 -9.23
CA ALA A 290 10.63 11.53 -10.35
C ALA A 290 12.01 12.07 -9.93
N PHE A 291 12.19 12.47 -8.66
CA PHE A 291 13.48 12.96 -8.16
C PHE A 291 14.48 11.83 -7.86
N VAL A 292 14.04 10.60 -7.58
CA VAL A 292 14.92 9.47 -7.23
C VAL A 292 16.04 9.24 -8.27
N PRO A 293 15.77 9.13 -9.58
CA PRO A 293 16.83 8.91 -10.58
C PRO A 293 17.84 10.07 -10.65
N VAL A 294 17.37 11.31 -10.47
CA VAL A 294 18.22 12.51 -10.52
C VAL A 294 19.11 12.57 -9.29
N LEU A 295 18.56 12.33 -8.11
CA LEU A 295 19.32 12.33 -6.86
C LEU A 295 20.33 11.17 -6.80
N SER A 296 19.95 9.98 -7.30
CA SER A 296 20.81 8.79 -7.29
C SER A 296 22.10 8.95 -8.13
N GLN A 297 22.13 9.91 -9.08
CA GLN A 297 23.33 10.25 -9.83
C GLN A 297 24.28 11.20 -9.10
N LYS A 298 23.75 11.94 -8.11
CA LYS A 298 24.51 13.00 -7.41
C LYS A 298 24.83 12.68 -5.95
N LEU A 299 24.03 11.84 -5.32
CA LEU A 299 24.12 11.54 -3.90
C LEU A 299 24.33 10.04 -3.66
N SER A 300 25.15 9.71 -2.66
CA SER A 300 25.26 8.33 -2.18
C SER A 300 23.93 7.88 -1.53
N PRO A 301 23.64 6.56 -1.49
CA PRO A 301 22.41 6.03 -0.91
C PRO A 301 22.16 6.51 0.53
N LEU A 302 23.20 6.55 1.34
CA LEU A 302 23.11 7.06 2.71
C LEU A 302 22.67 8.53 2.74
N LYS A 303 23.27 9.39 1.89
CA LYS A 303 22.89 10.80 1.81
C LYS A 303 21.46 11.00 1.31
N MET A 304 21.01 10.17 0.36
CA MET A 304 19.62 10.21 -0.11
C MET A 304 18.63 9.88 1.01
N ILE A 305 18.92 8.85 1.81
CA ILE A 305 18.09 8.46 2.95
C ILE A 305 18.10 9.55 4.02
N MET A 306 19.26 10.13 4.33
CA MET A 306 19.37 11.24 5.28
C MET A 306 18.56 12.46 4.80
N PHE A 307 18.67 12.82 3.54
CA PHE A 307 17.90 13.91 2.93
C PHE A 307 16.39 13.64 2.99
N GLY A 308 15.96 12.43 2.62
CA GLY A 308 14.57 12.01 2.74
C GLY A 308 14.07 12.04 4.19
N THR A 309 14.87 11.53 5.15
CA THR A 309 14.48 11.53 6.57
C THR A 309 14.37 12.95 7.14
N SER A 310 15.25 13.88 6.72
CA SER A 310 15.15 15.29 7.13
C SER A 310 13.90 15.97 6.55
N LEU A 311 13.56 15.71 5.29
CA LEU A 311 12.31 16.20 4.70
C LEU A 311 11.07 15.60 5.41
N LEU A 312 11.12 14.32 5.77
CA LEU A 312 10.02 13.66 6.48
C LEU A 312 9.83 14.29 7.87
N ALA A 313 10.92 14.55 8.59
CA ALA A 313 10.89 15.26 9.88
C ALA A 313 10.30 16.68 9.73
N ALA A 314 10.68 17.41 8.67
CA ALA A 314 10.15 18.75 8.41
C ALA A 314 8.64 18.74 8.13
N GLY A 315 8.14 17.80 7.30
CA GLY A 315 6.71 17.66 7.05
C GLY A 315 5.92 17.27 8.31
N MET A 316 6.46 16.36 9.14
CA MET A 316 5.84 16.01 10.43
C MET A 316 5.83 17.19 11.41
N LEU A 317 6.88 18.01 11.41
CA LEU A 317 6.93 19.22 12.22
C LEU A 317 5.87 20.22 11.79
N GLY A 318 5.64 20.41 10.49
CA GLY A 318 4.54 21.23 9.97
C GLY A 318 3.20 20.75 10.55
N MET A 319 2.90 19.46 10.44
CA MET A 319 1.68 18.88 11.00
C MET A 319 1.56 19.07 12.52
N ALA A 320 2.66 18.92 13.26
CA ALA A 320 2.67 19.10 14.71
C ALA A 320 2.43 20.57 15.12
N CYS A 321 2.90 21.51 14.30
CA CYS A 321 2.71 22.94 14.51
C CYS A 321 1.39 23.48 13.95
N GLY A 322 0.62 22.66 13.22
CA GLY A 322 -0.62 23.06 12.54
C GLY A 322 -1.66 23.72 13.44
N GLY A 323 -1.67 23.39 14.74
CA GLY A 323 -2.55 24.02 15.72
C GLY A 323 -2.35 25.55 15.88
N VAL A 324 -1.18 26.08 15.49
CA VAL A 324 -0.91 27.53 15.48
C VAL A 324 -1.78 28.26 14.44
N PHE A 325 -2.14 27.56 13.37
CA PHE A 325 -2.97 28.08 12.28
C PHE A 325 -4.45 27.88 12.52
N ALA A 326 -4.86 27.21 13.63
CA ALA A 326 -6.25 26.96 13.96
C ALA A 326 -7.04 28.28 14.06
N GLY A 327 -8.10 28.40 13.24
CA GLY A 327 -8.88 29.63 13.10
C GLY A 327 -8.66 30.39 11.77
N ASN A 328 -7.63 30.02 10.99
CA ASN A 328 -7.46 30.49 9.62
C ASN A 328 -7.49 29.33 8.63
N ASN A 329 -8.64 29.10 8.02
CA ASN A 329 -8.85 27.94 7.13
C ASN A 329 -7.84 27.87 5.99
N ILE A 330 -7.48 29.02 5.38
CA ILE A 330 -6.53 29.05 4.27
C ILE A 330 -5.13 28.61 4.75
N ALA A 331 -4.70 29.11 5.91
CA ALA A 331 -3.41 28.72 6.48
C ALA A 331 -3.37 27.23 6.83
N CYS A 332 -4.45 26.67 7.39
CA CYS A 332 -4.58 25.24 7.64
C CYS A 332 -4.48 24.41 6.35
N TYR A 333 -5.19 24.81 5.28
CA TYR A 333 -5.13 24.12 4.00
C TYR A 333 -3.72 24.15 3.39
N VAL A 334 -3.03 25.29 3.45
CA VAL A 334 -1.67 25.44 2.93
C VAL A 334 -0.68 24.58 3.75
N ASP A 335 -0.79 24.59 5.07
CA ASP A 335 0.09 23.81 5.95
C ASP A 335 -0.08 22.31 5.72
N VAL A 336 -1.32 21.81 5.68
CA VAL A 336 -1.61 20.39 5.42
C VAL A 336 -1.14 19.97 4.03
N ALA A 337 -1.42 20.79 3.01
CA ALA A 337 -0.99 20.55 1.64
C ALA A 337 0.54 20.45 1.55
N ALA A 338 1.26 21.42 2.12
CA ALA A 338 2.71 21.47 2.12
C ALA A 338 3.31 20.29 2.91
N SER A 339 2.78 20.03 4.10
CA SER A 339 3.27 18.96 4.99
C SER A 339 3.10 17.58 4.35
N PHE A 340 1.91 17.25 3.81
CA PHE A 340 1.69 15.97 3.13
C PHE A 340 2.49 15.84 1.83
N PHE A 341 2.59 16.91 1.05
CA PHE A 341 3.45 16.92 -0.13
C PHE A 341 4.90 16.59 0.23
N ILE A 342 5.48 17.31 1.20
CA ILE A 342 6.86 17.11 1.64
C ILE A 342 7.07 15.69 2.21
N MET A 343 6.16 15.20 3.04
CA MET A 343 6.24 13.85 3.60
C MET A 343 6.21 12.77 2.52
N MET A 344 5.37 12.91 1.49
CA MET A 344 5.28 11.92 0.43
C MET A 344 6.43 11.99 -0.56
N VAL A 345 6.96 13.18 -0.84
CA VAL A 345 8.24 13.32 -1.55
C VAL A 345 9.35 12.57 -0.79
N ALA A 346 9.44 12.79 0.52
CA ALA A 346 10.41 12.14 1.39
C ALA A 346 10.25 10.61 1.37
N ALA A 347 9.04 10.10 1.59
CA ALA A 347 8.74 8.67 1.59
C ALA A 347 9.09 8.00 0.25
N SER A 348 8.82 8.68 -0.88
CA SER A 348 9.15 8.18 -2.21
C SER A 348 10.66 8.14 -2.45
N ILE A 349 11.41 9.16 -2.00
CA ILE A 349 12.87 9.18 -2.11
C ILE A 349 13.48 8.04 -1.30
N ILE A 350 13.04 7.85 -0.06
CA ILE A 350 13.57 6.80 0.83
C ILE A 350 13.18 5.42 0.30
N GLY A 351 11.89 5.19 0.02
CA GLY A 351 11.39 3.93 -0.50
C GLY A 351 12.01 3.54 -1.84
N GLY A 352 12.15 4.51 -2.75
CA GLY A 352 12.82 4.32 -4.03
C GLY A 352 14.31 3.96 -3.86
N THR A 353 15.00 4.63 -2.94
CA THR A 353 16.40 4.33 -2.63
C THR A 353 16.55 2.92 -2.05
N ILE A 354 15.74 2.55 -1.06
CA ILE A 354 15.73 1.21 -0.47
C ILE A 354 15.50 0.14 -1.54
N ASN A 355 14.51 0.35 -2.42
CA ASN A 355 14.18 -0.62 -3.46
C ASN A 355 15.32 -0.79 -4.48
N ILE A 356 15.90 0.31 -4.97
CA ILE A 356 17.02 0.28 -5.91
C ILE A 356 18.24 -0.43 -5.27
N GLN A 357 18.58 -0.08 -4.05
CA GLN A 357 19.74 -0.67 -3.37
C GLN A 357 19.50 -2.12 -3.00
N PHE A 358 18.29 -2.49 -2.60
CA PHE A 358 17.91 -3.89 -2.42
C PHE A 358 18.14 -4.69 -3.71
N MET A 359 17.62 -4.20 -4.85
CA MET A 359 17.80 -4.89 -6.14
C MET A 359 19.26 -4.98 -6.58
N LYS A 360 20.10 -3.99 -6.26
CA LYS A 360 21.53 -4.01 -6.59
C LYS A 360 22.34 -4.95 -5.73
N ASN A 361 21.99 -5.08 -4.44
CA ASN A 361 22.78 -5.83 -3.46
C ASN A 361 22.26 -7.25 -3.21
N ALA A 362 21.03 -7.59 -3.62
CA ALA A 362 20.46 -8.90 -3.45
C ALA A 362 21.01 -9.89 -4.50
N ASP A 363 21.37 -11.10 -4.03
CA ASP A 363 21.78 -12.19 -4.92
C ASP A 363 20.57 -12.61 -5.78
N PRO A 364 20.71 -12.67 -7.12
CA PRO A 364 19.62 -13.07 -8.02
C PRO A 364 18.91 -14.37 -7.62
N LYS A 365 19.63 -15.30 -6.99
CA LYS A 365 19.08 -16.57 -6.50
C LYS A 365 18.09 -16.39 -5.33
N TYR A 366 18.28 -15.37 -4.49
CA TYR A 366 17.50 -15.13 -3.27
C TYR A 366 16.60 -13.89 -3.37
N ILE A 367 16.67 -13.10 -4.46
CA ILE A 367 15.98 -11.79 -4.59
C ILE A 367 14.47 -11.91 -4.34
N ALA A 368 13.79 -12.93 -4.90
CA ALA A 368 12.36 -13.12 -4.72
C ALA A 368 12.00 -13.47 -3.26
N ARG A 369 12.81 -14.32 -2.60
CA ARG A 369 12.61 -14.73 -1.21
C ARG A 369 12.83 -13.57 -0.25
N ALA A 370 13.92 -12.83 -0.46
CA ALA A 370 14.27 -11.67 0.35
C ALA A 370 13.24 -10.52 0.17
N ALA A 371 12.77 -10.27 -1.06
CA ALA A 371 11.72 -9.30 -1.33
C ALA A 371 10.40 -9.65 -0.63
N ALA A 372 10.02 -10.94 -0.64
CA ALA A 372 8.83 -11.41 0.08
C ALA A 372 8.96 -11.19 1.60
N VAL A 373 10.11 -11.49 2.18
CA VAL A 373 10.37 -11.26 3.62
C VAL A 373 10.34 -9.78 3.95
N MET A 374 11.02 -8.93 3.19
CA MET A 374 11.04 -7.48 3.41
C MET A 374 9.64 -6.86 3.26
N GLY A 375 8.89 -7.28 2.25
CA GLY A 375 7.50 -6.87 2.06
C GLY A 375 6.60 -7.28 3.23
N ALA A 376 6.69 -8.54 3.65
CA ALA A 376 5.91 -9.05 4.79
C ALA A 376 6.25 -8.31 6.10
N CYS A 377 7.53 -8.10 6.40
CA CYS A 377 7.95 -7.33 7.59
C CYS A 377 7.48 -5.87 7.52
N GLY A 378 7.59 -5.23 6.34
CA GLY A 378 7.16 -3.85 6.14
C GLY A 378 5.65 -3.66 6.31
N THR A 379 4.84 -4.61 5.83
CA THR A 379 3.37 -4.52 5.96
C THR A 379 2.87 -4.98 7.32
N ALA A 380 3.48 -6.01 7.93
CA ALA A 380 3.07 -6.55 9.23
C ALA A 380 3.26 -5.55 10.39
N CYS A 381 4.18 -4.59 10.27
CA CYS A 381 4.35 -3.55 11.28
C CYS A 381 3.14 -2.61 11.39
N MET A 382 2.34 -2.46 10.31
CA MET A 382 1.20 -1.53 10.30
C MET A 382 0.08 -1.92 11.27
N PRO A 383 -0.53 -3.14 11.22
CA PRO A 383 -1.57 -3.51 12.15
C PRO A 383 -1.06 -3.58 13.61
N VAL A 384 0.14 -4.10 13.82
CA VAL A 384 0.73 -4.19 15.17
C VAL A 384 1.00 -2.80 15.74
N GLY A 385 1.66 -1.93 14.98
CA GLY A 385 1.96 -0.57 15.43
C GLY A 385 0.70 0.28 15.63
N SER A 386 -0.34 0.08 14.82
CA SER A 386 -1.60 0.78 14.97
C SER A 386 -2.39 0.33 16.20
N LEU A 387 -2.36 -0.96 16.56
CA LEU A 387 -2.91 -1.45 17.81
C LEU A 387 -2.15 -0.89 19.03
N LEU A 388 -0.82 -0.84 18.97
CA LEU A 388 -0.02 -0.19 20.02
C LEU A 388 -0.36 1.30 20.13
N LEU A 389 -0.50 1.98 19.01
CA LEU A 389 -0.90 3.38 18.94
C LEU A 389 -2.27 3.60 19.58
N SER A 390 -3.23 2.71 19.37
CA SER A 390 -4.57 2.81 19.96
C SER A 390 -4.53 2.84 21.50
N ALA A 391 -3.63 2.08 22.12
CA ALA A 391 -3.43 2.08 23.57
C ALA A 391 -2.73 3.35 24.08
N VAL A 392 -1.80 3.90 23.27
CA VAL A 392 -1.06 5.12 23.64
C VAL A 392 -1.95 6.35 23.56
N VAL A 393 -2.75 6.48 22.49
CA VAL A 393 -3.56 7.68 22.23
C VAL A 393 -4.69 7.87 23.24
N THR A 394 -5.04 6.85 24.03
CA THR A 394 -5.97 7.00 25.16
C THR A 394 -5.39 7.81 26.32
N LYS A 395 -4.06 7.92 26.40
CA LYS A 395 -3.33 8.60 27.49
C LYS A 395 -2.55 9.82 27.03
N VAL A 396 -2.27 9.91 25.74
CA VAL A 396 -1.41 10.93 25.13
C VAL A 396 -2.20 11.63 24.03
N SER A 397 -2.16 12.96 24.00
CA SER A 397 -2.88 13.74 22.98
C SER A 397 -2.30 13.49 21.57
N THR A 398 -3.14 13.63 20.54
CA THR A 398 -2.76 13.49 19.14
C THR A 398 -1.57 14.40 18.76
N GLY A 399 -1.56 15.64 19.29
CA GLY A 399 -0.44 16.57 19.08
C GLY A 399 0.88 16.08 19.68
N ALA A 400 0.86 15.51 20.90
CA ALA A 400 2.05 14.96 21.54
C ALA A 400 2.60 13.74 20.79
N ILE A 401 1.73 12.93 20.19
CA ILE A 401 2.12 11.81 19.31
C ILE A 401 2.85 12.31 18.08
N LEU A 402 2.38 13.39 17.45
CA LEU A 402 3.07 13.99 16.30
C LEU A 402 4.45 14.52 16.69
N VAL A 403 4.57 15.19 17.84
CA VAL A 403 5.87 15.64 18.35
C VAL A 403 6.79 14.45 18.61
N PHE A 404 6.29 13.36 19.16
CA PHE A 404 7.05 12.11 19.31
C PHE A 404 7.55 11.58 17.95
N CYS A 405 6.71 11.60 16.91
CA CYS A 405 7.13 11.22 15.55
C CYS A 405 8.28 12.09 15.02
N VAL A 406 8.24 13.41 15.28
CA VAL A 406 9.34 14.32 14.92
C VAL A 406 10.62 13.96 15.66
N ILE A 407 10.55 13.74 16.97
CA ILE A 407 11.71 13.32 17.79
C ILE A 407 12.27 11.99 17.29
N PHE A 408 11.41 11.04 16.95
CA PHE A 408 11.81 9.73 16.42
C PHE A 408 12.48 9.86 15.04
N ALA A 409 11.97 10.75 14.16
CA ALA A 409 12.61 11.05 12.89
C ALA A 409 14.01 11.66 13.07
N ILE A 410 14.16 12.60 14.01
CA ILE A 410 15.45 13.19 14.35
C ILE A 410 16.40 12.14 14.94
N ALA A 411 15.91 11.23 15.77
CA ALA A 411 16.71 10.13 16.31
C ALA A 411 17.22 9.19 15.21
N ILE A 412 16.37 8.82 14.24
CA ILE A 412 16.80 8.04 13.07
C ILE A 412 17.86 8.81 12.28
N LEU A 413 17.65 10.11 12.05
CA LEU A 413 18.63 10.94 11.34
C LEU A 413 19.96 10.98 12.09
N ALA A 414 19.95 11.14 13.42
CA ALA A 414 21.14 11.09 14.25
C ALA A 414 21.87 9.74 14.13
N ILE A 415 21.14 8.62 14.18
CA ILE A 415 21.71 7.29 13.98
C ILE A 415 22.40 7.20 12.60
N LEU A 416 21.74 7.67 11.54
CA LEU A 416 22.31 7.65 10.19
C LEU A 416 23.58 8.51 10.07
N VAL A 417 23.65 9.65 10.77
CA VAL A 417 24.81 10.55 10.77
C VAL A 417 25.98 9.98 11.58
N PHE A 418 25.73 9.47 12.78
CA PHE A 418 26.77 9.04 13.72
C PHE A 418 27.21 7.60 13.50
N VAL A 419 26.26 6.68 13.28
CA VAL A 419 26.55 5.24 13.11
C VAL A 419 26.99 4.93 11.69
N LYS A 420 26.54 5.70 10.69
CA LYS A 420 26.83 5.51 9.24
C LYS A 420 26.69 4.04 8.85
N PRO A 421 25.50 3.44 8.98
CA PRO A 421 25.31 2.03 8.72
C PRO A 421 25.80 1.67 7.32
N GLN A 422 26.36 0.47 7.17
CA GLN A 422 26.84 -0.01 5.87
C GLN A 422 25.66 -0.13 4.89
N MET A 423 25.66 0.68 3.84
CA MET A 423 24.59 0.79 2.84
C MET A 423 25.00 0.28 1.45
N GLU A 424 26.27 -0.07 1.28
CA GLU A 424 26.82 -0.62 0.03
C GLU A 424 27.72 -1.82 0.37
N ILE A 425 27.68 -2.82 -0.50
CA ILE A 425 28.64 -3.94 -0.39
C ILE A 425 29.97 -3.43 -0.93
N GLU A 426 31.05 -3.57 -0.14
CA GLU A 426 32.37 -3.21 -0.60
C GLU A 426 32.72 -4.01 -1.87
N GLU A 427 33.14 -3.33 -2.93
CA GLU A 427 33.48 -3.96 -4.22
C GLU A 427 34.52 -5.10 -4.07
N GLY A 428 35.39 -5.03 -3.06
CA GLY A 428 36.33 -6.08 -2.69
C GLY A 428 35.66 -7.42 -2.33
N TYR A 429 34.48 -7.38 -1.70
CA TYR A 429 33.75 -8.61 -1.33
C TYR A 429 33.16 -9.32 -2.54
N LEU A 430 32.67 -8.56 -3.51
CA LEU A 430 32.15 -9.13 -4.79
C LEU A 430 33.28 -9.73 -5.62
N ARG A 431 34.48 -9.13 -5.60
CA ARG A 431 35.68 -9.63 -6.28
C ARG A 431 36.12 -10.98 -5.70
N ILE A 432 36.23 -11.08 -4.37
CA ILE A 432 36.59 -12.31 -3.67
C ILE A 432 35.54 -13.42 -3.89
N LYS A 433 34.25 -13.06 -3.91
CA LYS A 433 33.16 -14.02 -4.16
C LYS A 433 33.19 -14.55 -5.59
N ASN A 434 33.45 -13.70 -6.56
CA ASN A 434 33.57 -14.08 -7.98
C ASN A 434 34.84 -14.91 -8.22
N GLU A 435 35.96 -14.60 -7.58
CA GLU A 435 37.18 -15.41 -7.64
C GLU A 435 37.00 -16.81 -7.02
N LYS A 436 36.28 -16.92 -5.89
CA LYS A 436 35.94 -18.21 -5.29
C LYS A 436 34.99 -19.03 -6.14
N VAL A 437 34.05 -18.41 -6.83
CA VAL A 437 33.12 -19.10 -7.75
C VAL A 437 33.86 -19.57 -9.01
N SER A 438 34.75 -18.75 -9.58
CA SER A 438 35.57 -19.15 -10.72
C SER A 438 36.58 -20.26 -10.36
N ALA A 439 37.13 -20.23 -9.16
CA ALA A 439 38.03 -21.30 -8.64
C ALA A 439 37.32 -22.61 -8.29
N SER A 440 35.99 -22.60 -8.12
CA SER A 440 35.18 -23.81 -7.87
C SER A 440 34.61 -24.43 -9.16
N LEU A 441 34.74 -23.76 -10.29
CA LEU A 441 34.27 -24.19 -11.61
C LEU A 441 35.42 -24.59 -12.56
N GLY A 442 36.65 -24.44 -12.15
CA GLY A 442 37.87 -24.96 -12.81
C GLY A 442 38.47 -26.10 -12.00
#